data_123b29c598626018a7da981ae3b5e78f
#
_entry.id   123b29c598626018a7da981ae3b5e78f
#
_cell.length_a   1.000
_cell.length_b   1.000
_cell.length_c   1.000
_cell.angle_alpha   90.00
_cell.angle_beta   90.00
_cell.angle_gamma   90.00
#
_symmetry.space_group_name_H-M   'P 1'
#
loop_
_entity.id
_entity.type
_entity.pdbx_description
1 polymer ?
#
loop_
_entity_poly.entity_id
_entity_poly.type
_entity_poly.pdbx_seq_one_letter_code
_entity_poly.pdbx_strand_id
1 'polypeptide(L)'
;MKKILFRMCLAVAILCTGITLSSCDENSPWLQIIKNLLGTNTTYTYSGTATYQCLSEPNSQGAYTKTLANFSQQSSQVSLTTTSVNETEATVVLPAASQNGVSMSAVTLSGLFMQSTGNTTTLSVPADGINGEGTVTFGGQSYSLSNLYVTSASATSGVITMQLTLYFGTANSNGAYPAAVNVKYSGQAIAQQ
;
A
#
# COMPACT_ATOMS: atom_id res chain seq x y z
N MET A 1 -16.83 8.74 26.20
CA MET A 1 -16.35 9.93 26.94
C MET A 1 -15.19 9.63 27.90
N LYS A 2 -15.27 8.63 28.80
CA LYS A 2 -14.17 8.32 29.75
C LYS A 2 -12.80 8.03 29.13
N LYS A 3 -12.74 7.34 27.96
CA LYS A 3 -11.47 7.02 27.26
C LYS A 3 -10.78 8.25 26.65
N ILE A 4 -11.54 9.25 26.20
CA ILE A 4 -10.99 10.50 25.63
C ILE A 4 -10.44 11.38 26.74
N LEU A 5 -11.13 11.47 27.87
CA LEU A 5 -10.67 12.26 29.02
C LEU A 5 -9.37 11.69 29.59
N PHE A 6 -9.24 10.35 29.69
CA PHE A 6 -8.01 9.71 30.16
C PHE A 6 -6.82 9.94 29.22
N ARG A 7 -7.06 9.91 27.90
CA ARG A 7 -6.01 10.24 26.89
C ARG A 7 -5.56 11.69 26.98
N MET A 8 -6.47 12.63 27.17
CA MET A 8 -6.12 14.06 27.37
C MET A 8 -5.37 14.29 28.67
N CYS A 9 -5.75 13.66 29.77
CA CYS A 9 -5.04 13.79 31.04
C CYS A 9 -3.63 13.23 31.00
N LEU A 10 -3.41 12.11 30.27
CA LEU A 10 -2.07 11.55 30.10
C LEU A 10 -1.16 12.45 29.25
N ALA A 11 -1.67 13.03 28.16
CA ALA A 11 -0.94 13.96 27.32
C ALA A 11 -0.55 15.25 28.08
N VAL A 12 -1.44 15.77 28.91
CA VAL A 12 -1.17 16.95 29.77
C VAL A 12 -0.15 16.63 30.86
N ALA A 13 -0.18 15.43 31.46
CA ALA A 13 0.79 15.01 32.47
C ALA A 13 2.22 14.91 31.90
N ILE A 14 2.37 14.44 30.65
CA ILE A 14 3.68 14.37 29.98
C ILE A 14 4.22 15.77 29.66
N LEU A 15 3.36 16.72 29.26
CA LEU A 15 3.73 18.10 29.01
C LEU A 15 4.14 18.87 30.28
N CYS A 16 3.54 18.56 31.45
CA CYS A 16 3.82 19.24 32.70
C CYS A 16 5.08 18.76 33.42
N THR A 17 5.61 17.56 33.10
CA THR A 17 6.80 17.00 33.80
C THR A 17 8.12 17.41 33.17
N GLY A 18 8.13 18.22 32.10
CA GLY A 18 9.37 18.75 31.52
C GLY A 18 10.35 17.70 31.03
N ILE A 19 9.90 16.48 30.75
CA ILE A 19 10.74 15.43 30.20
C ILE A 19 11.05 15.83 28.75
N THR A 20 12.26 16.31 28.53
CA THR A 20 12.81 16.52 27.19
C THR A 20 12.96 15.14 26.55
N LEU A 21 12.12 14.82 25.54
CA LEU A 21 12.13 13.56 24.79
C LEU A 21 13.43 13.34 23.98
N SER A 22 14.42 14.23 24.12
CA SER A 22 15.68 14.21 23.36
C SER A 22 16.65 13.09 23.73
N SER A 23 16.34 12.24 24.72
CA SER A 23 17.20 11.13 25.14
C SER A 23 16.48 9.78 25.21
N CYS A 24 15.27 9.67 24.67
CA CYS A 24 14.58 8.37 24.61
C CYS A 24 15.08 7.59 23.39
N ASP A 25 15.74 6.46 23.64
CA ASP A 25 16.02 5.43 22.64
C ASP A 25 14.70 5.06 21.93
N GLU A 26 14.70 5.05 20.59
CA GLU A 26 13.50 4.72 19.80
C GLU A 26 12.91 3.33 20.16
N ASN A 27 13.70 2.47 20.77
CA ASN A 27 13.29 1.15 21.26
C ASN A 27 12.82 1.13 22.72
N SER A 28 12.72 2.30 23.37
CA SER A 28 12.23 2.38 24.74
C SER A 28 10.82 1.78 24.86
N PRO A 29 10.57 0.86 25.81
CA PRO A 29 9.23 0.29 26.05
C PRO A 29 8.16 1.35 26.28
N TRP A 30 8.51 2.47 26.90
CA TRP A 30 7.60 3.60 27.15
C TRP A 30 7.24 4.35 25.86
N LEU A 31 8.19 4.52 24.93
CA LEU A 31 7.91 5.14 23.64
C LEU A 31 6.98 4.26 22.79
N GLN A 32 7.16 2.95 22.85
CA GLN A 32 6.26 1.99 22.22
C GLN A 32 4.83 2.09 22.81
N ILE A 33 4.70 2.17 24.13
CA ILE A 33 3.41 2.37 24.80
C ILE A 33 2.77 3.70 24.38
N ILE A 34 3.54 4.78 24.29
CA ILE A 34 3.03 6.09 23.86
C ILE A 34 2.63 6.07 22.39
N LYS A 35 3.42 5.49 21.49
CA LYS A 35 3.08 5.28 20.07
C LYS A 35 1.78 4.49 19.93
N ASN A 36 1.64 3.39 20.66
CA ASN A 36 0.43 2.57 20.66
C ASN A 36 -0.81 3.29 21.21
N LEU A 37 -0.65 4.15 22.23
CA LEU A 37 -1.73 4.95 22.82
C LEU A 37 -2.17 6.13 21.95
N LEU A 38 -1.24 6.76 21.26
CA LEU A 38 -1.50 7.94 20.41
C LEU A 38 -1.98 7.56 19.01
N GLY A 39 -1.90 6.28 18.62
CA GLY A 39 -2.37 5.81 17.33
C GLY A 39 -1.61 6.47 16.16
N THR A 40 -0.30 6.67 16.30
CA THR A 40 0.51 7.27 15.22
C THR A 40 0.75 6.26 14.10
N ASN A 41 0.31 6.58 12.89
CA ASN A 41 0.66 5.82 11.71
C ASN A 41 2.12 6.07 11.34
N THR A 42 2.85 5.02 10.99
CA THR A 42 4.22 5.15 10.46
C THR A 42 4.19 4.96 8.96
N THR A 43 4.70 5.94 8.21
CA THR A 43 4.78 5.87 6.76
C THR A 43 6.23 5.70 6.33
N TYR A 44 6.49 4.65 5.57
CA TYR A 44 7.76 4.39 4.91
C TYR A 44 7.62 4.73 3.43
N THR A 45 8.54 5.51 2.88
CA THR A 45 8.59 5.82 1.46
C THR A 45 9.74 5.05 0.82
N TYR A 46 9.45 4.41 -0.30
CA TYR A 46 10.42 3.66 -1.09
C TYR A 46 10.55 4.32 -2.46
N SER A 47 11.78 4.44 -2.98
CA SER A 47 12.04 4.90 -4.34
C SER A 47 12.67 3.78 -5.16
N GLY A 48 12.14 3.57 -6.36
CA GLY A 48 12.59 2.45 -7.17
C GLY A 48 12.00 2.43 -8.57
N THR A 49 11.99 1.25 -9.17
CA THR A 49 11.44 1.02 -10.50
C THR A 49 10.10 0.31 -10.41
N ALA A 50 9.09 0.88 -11.04
CA ALA A 50 7.80 0.25 -11.28
C ALA A 50 7.67 -0.17 -12.74
N THR A 51 7.22 -1.39 -13.00
CA THR A 51 6.88 -1.90 -14.32
C THR A 51 5.40 -2.19 -14.37
N TYR A 52 4.73 -1.70 -15.40
CA TYR A 52 3.30 -1.85 -15.61
C TYR A 52 3.05 -2.58 -16.92
N GLN A 53 2.18 -3.60 -16.87
CA GLN A 53 1.63 -4.27 -18.04
C GLN A 53 0.12 -4.14 -18.00
N CYS A 54 -0.43 -3.28 -18.85
CA CYS A 54 -1.87 -3.05 -18.94
C CYS A 54 -2.49 -3.99 -19.98
N LEU A 55 -3.51 -4.73 -19.55
CA LEU A 55 -4.15 -5.81 -20.31
C LEU A 55 -5.65 -5.52 -20.46
N SER A 56 -6.23 -5.97 -21.58
CA SER A 56 -7.68 -5.88 -21.86
C SER A 56 -8.15 -7.06 -22.69
N GLU A 57 -9.45 -7.08 -22.98
CA GLU A 57 -10.11 -8.08 -23.81
C GLU A 57 -9.92 -9.51 -23.25
N PRO A 58 -10.50 -9.81 -22.06
CA PRO A 58 -10.43 -11.17 -21.53
C PRO A 58 -11.27 -12.12 -22.39
N ASN A 59 -10.73 -13.31 -22.63
CA ASN A 59 -11.48 -14.38 -23.28
C ASN A 59 -12.49 -15.03 -22.31
N SER A 60 -13.24 -16.03 -22.78
CA SER A 60 -14.22 -16.75 -21.96
C SER A 60 -13.63 -17.52 -20.77
N GLN A 61 -12.32 -17.74 -20.73
CA GLN A 61 -11.59 -18.39 -19.64
C GLN A 61 -10.93 -17.38 -18.70
N GLY A 62 -11.16 -16.06 -18.91
CA GLY A 62 -10.58 -14.98 -18.10
C GLY A 62 -9.13 -14.61 -18.45
N ALA A 63 -8.53 -15.25 -19.47
CA ALA A 63 -7.20 -14.88 -19.93
C ALA A 63 -7.26 -13.63 -20.83
N TYR A 64 -6.39 -12.67 -20.57
CA TYR A 64 -6.31 -11.44 -21.35
C TYR A 64 -5.61 -11.68 -22.69
N THR A 65 -6.21 -11.18 -23.77
CA THR A 65 -5.73 -11.40 -25.14
C THR A 65 -5.00 -10.21 -25.73
N LYS A 66 -5.14 -9.02 -25.11
CA LYS A 66 -4.56 -7.78 -25.62
C LYS A 66 -3.73 -7.06 -24.57
N THR A 67 -2.49 -6.76 -24.89
CA THR A 67 -1.64 -5.84 -24.15
C THR A 67 -1.84 -4.43 -24.69
N LEU A 68 -2.32 -3.52 -23.85
CA LEU A 68 -2.56 -2.11 -24.20
C LEU A 68 -1.28 -1.29 -24.09
N ALA A 69 -0.52 -1.51 -23.00
CA ALA A 69 0.73 -0.84 -22.74
C ALA A 69 1.64 -1.72 -21.87
N ASN A 70 2.94 -1.60 -22.08
CA ASN A 70 3.96 -2.24 -21.25
C ASN A 70 5.13 -1.25 -21.09
N PHE A 71 5.34 -0.74 -19.88
CA PHE A 71 6.31 0.32 -19.62
C PHE A 71 6.91 0.23 -18.23
N SER A 72 8.07 0.85 -18.08
CA SER A 72 8.78 1.02 -16.81
C SER A 72 8.87 2.49 -16.44
N GLN A 73 8.68 2.79 -15.16
CA GLN A 73 8.86 4.10 -14.59
C GLN A 73 9.98 4.06 -13.56
N GLN A 74 11.05 4.80 -13.81
CA GLN A 74 12.17 4.96 -12.88
C GLN A 74 11.81 5.98 -11.80
N SER A 75 12.48 5.86 -10.66
CA SER A 75 12.27 6.75 -9.51
C SER A 75 10.81 6.85 -9.04
N SER A 76 10.04 5.79 -9.26
CA SER A 76 8.68 5.67 -8.75
C SER A 76 8.71 5.60 -7.23
N GLN A 77 7.87 6.42 -6.59
CA GLN A 77 7.73 6.40 -5.14
C GLN A 77 6.50 5.60 -4.73
N VAL A 78 6.69 4.64 -3.84
CA VAL A 78 5.64 3.87 -3.20
C VAL A 78 5.67 4.17 -1.72
N SER A 79 4.52 4.47 -1.12
CA SER A 79 4.40 4.61 0.33
C SER A 79 3.74 3.38 0.93
N LEU A 80 4.26 2.95 2.08
CA LEU A 80 3.72 1.91 2.94
C LEU A 80 3.42 2.54 4.29
N THR A 81 2.15 2.64 4.65
CA THR A 81 1.71 3.17 5.95
C THR A 81 1.21 2.03 6.81
N THR A 82 1.75 1.91 8.02
CA THR A 82 1.29 0.93 9.01
C THR A 82 0.46 1.62 10.08
N THR A 83 -0.60 0.98 10.54
CA THR A 83 -1.40 1.48 11.66
C THR A 83 -0.80 1.01 12.98
N SER A 84 -0.55 1.93 13.89
CA SER A 84 0.16 1.66 15.15
C SER A 84 -0.62 0.84 16.18
N VAL A 85 -1.92 0.64 15.98
CA VAL A 85 -2.78 -0.09 16.94
C VAL A 85 -2.62 -1.61 16.80
N ASN A 86 -2.36 -2.08 15.60
CA ASN A 86 -1.99 -3.46 15.28
C ASN A 86 -1.03 -3.37 14.08
N GLU A 87 0.25 -3.59 14.27
CA GLU A 87 1.25 -3.63 13.19
C GLU A 87 0.99 -4.75 12.15
N THR A 88 -0.26 -5.20 12.07
CA THR A 88 -0.72 -6.28 11.19
C THR A 88 -1.44 -5.77 9.95
N GLU A 89 -1.74 -4.48 9.87
CA GLU A 89 -2.41 -3.88 8.72
C GLU A 89 -1.56 -2.79 8.07
N ALA A 90 -1.58 -2.76 6.75
CA ALA A 90 -0.86 -1.79 5.97
C ALA A 90 -1.73 -1.18 4.87
N THR A 91 -1.42 0.07 4.55
CA THR A 91 -1.90 0.76 3.35
C THR A 91 -0.72 1.01 2.43
N VAL A 92 -0.85 0.60 1.16
CA VAL A 92 0.14 0.83 0.10
C VAL A 92 -0.43 1.81 -0.90
N VAL A 93 0.35 2.84 -1.25
CA VAL A 93 0.01 3.77 -2.33
C VAL A 93 1.00 3.59 -3.47
N LEU A 94 0.48 3.18 -4.62
CA LEU A 94 1.20 3.11 -5.89
C LEU A 94 1.06 4.45 -6.63
N PRO A 95 2.13 4.95 -7.29
CA PRO A 95 2.05 6.22 -8.02
C PRO A 95 1.19 6.10 -9.28
N ALA A 96 0.68 7.26 -9.73
CA ALA A 96 0.06 7.36 -11.04
C ALA A 96 1.07 7.06 -12.15
N ALA A 97 0.58 6.47 -13.24
CA ALA A 97 1.42 6.11 -14.37
C ALA A 97 0.65 6.26 -15.70
N SER A 98 1.32 6.68 -16.77
CA SER A 98 0.67 6.81 -18.07
C SER A 98 1.65 6.57 -19.22
N GLN A 99 1.19 5.87 -20.25
CA GLN A 99 1.90 5.68 -21.52
C GLN A 99 0.94 5.24 -22.62
N ASN A 100 1.19 5.71 -23.84
CA ASN A 100 0.52 5.27 -25.09
C ASN A 100 -1.02 5.32 -25.02
N GLY A 101 -1.59 6.37 -24.41
CA GLY A 101 -3.03 6.51 -24.30
C GLY A 101 -3.69 5.64 -23.19
N VAL A 102 -2.88 4.94 -22.40
CA VAL A 102 -3.29 4.28 -21.16
C VAL A 102 -2.84 5.14 -19.99
N SER A 103 -3.71 5.43 -19.05
CA SER A 103 -3.37 6.11 -17.79
C SER A 103 -3.95 5.37 -16.61
N MET A 104 -3.16 5.25 -15.56
CA MET A 104 -3.57 4.74 -14.25
C MET A 104 -3.42 5.88 -13.24
N SER A 105 -4.47 6.17 -12.47
CA SER A 105 -4.35 7.10 -11.34
C SER A 105 -3.42 6.51 -10.26
N ALA A 106 -3.05 7.30 -9.26
CA ALA A 106 -2.51 6.71 -8.04
C ALA A 106 -3.52 5.68 -7.49
N VAL A 107 -2.98 4.54 -7.01
CA VAL A 107 -3.80 3.45 -6.47
C VAL A 107 -3.48 3.30 -4.99
N THR A 108 -4.51 3.42 -4.16
CA THR A 108 -4.44 3.18 -2.72
C THR A 108 -5.01 1.80 -2.42
N LEU A 109 -4.25 0.98 -1.72
CA LEU A 109 -4.61 -0.37 -1.29
C LEU A 109 -4.58 -0.40 0.23
N SER A 110 -5.75 -0.43 0.89
CA SER A 110 -5.88 -0.40 2.35
C SER A 110 -6.36 -1.74 2.89
N GLY A 111 -5.98 -2.07 4.13
CA GLY A 111 -6.35 -3.33 4.78
C GLY A 111 -5.51 -4.52 4.33
N LEU A 112 -4.31 -4.30 3.80
CA LEU A 112 -3.37 -5.38 3.53
C LEU A 112 -2.89 -5.96 4.86
N PHE A 113 -2.92 -7.29 4.97
CA PHE A 113 -2.39 -7.99 6.12
C PHE A 113 -0.85 -8.01 6.06
N MET A 114 -0.22 -7.59 7.15
CA MET A 114 1.22 -7.51 7.29
C MET A 114 1.71 -8.53 8.32
N GLN A 115 2.69 -9.34 7.95
CA GLN A 115 3.33 -10.30 8.83
C GLN A 115 4.84 -10.13 8.79
N SER A 116 5.46 -9.92 9.95
CA SER A 116 6.91 -9.80 10.10
C SER A 116 7.52 -11.07 10.69
N THR A 117 8.58 -11.55 10.05
CA THR A 117 9.37 -12.70 10.52
C THR A 117 10.86 -12.34 10.37
N GLY A 118 11.52 -12.12 11.50
CA GLY A 118 12.89 -11.58 11.51
C GLY A 118 12.96 -10.22 10.82
N ASN A 119 13.84 -10.09 9.82
CA ASN A 119 14.04 -8.84 9.07
C ASN A 119 13.15 -8.74 7.80
N THR A 120 12.23 -9.67 7.61
CA THR A 120 11.35 -9.69 6.43
C THR A 120 9.92 -9.45 6.85
N THR A 121 9.27 -8.49 6.20
CA THR A 121 7.85 -8.23 6.32
C THR A 121 7.16 -8.62 5.02
N THR A 122 6.12 -9.42 5.10
CA THR A 122 5.29 -9.83 3.95
C THR A 122 3.94 -9.15 4.01
N LEU A 123 3.38 -8.83 2.83
CA LEU A 123 2.05 -8.27 2.67
C LEU A 123 1.18 -9.26 1.92
N SER A 124 -0.06 -9.42 2.35
CA SER A 124 -1.04 -10.30 1.70
C SER A 124 -2.44 -9.68 1.75
N VAL A 125 -3.32 -10.18 0.90
CA VAL A 125 -4.74 -9.80 0.91
C VAL A 125 -5.45 -10.65 1.97
N PRO A 126 -6.16 -10.06 2.93
CA PRO A 126 -6.96 -10.80 3.89
C PRO A 126 -8.15 -11.49 3.19
N ALA A 127 -8.75 -12.50 3.87
CA ALA A 127 -9.83 -13.31 3.30
C ALA A 127 -11.12 -12.52 3.00
N ASP A 128 -11.35 -11.45 3.73
CA ASP A 128 -12.47 -10.51 3.55
C ASP A 128 -12.20 -9.44 2.48
N GLY A 129 -11.04 -9.49 1.83
CA GLY A 129 -10.64 -8.56 0.78
C GLY A 129 -9.95 -7.32 1.31
N ILE A 130 -9.78 -6.33 0.44
CA ILE A 130 -9.19 -5.03 0.74
C ILE A 130 -10.10 -3.91 0.25
N ASN A 131 -9.91 -2.72 0.83
CA ASN A 131 -10.43 -1.48 0.26
C ASN A 131 -9.38 -0.89 -0.69
N GLY A 132 -9.70 -0.82 -1.97
CA GLY A 132 -8.81 -0.29 -2.98
C GLY A 132 -9.46 0.85 -3.76
N GLU A 133 -8.70 1.92 -3.99
CA GLU A 133 -9.12 3.08 -4.77
C GLU A 133 -8.14 3.33 -5.90
N GLY A 134 -8.65 3.61 -7.09
CA GLY A 134 -7.87 3.92 -8.26
C GLY A 134 -8.66 3.69 -9.54
N THR A 135 -8.14 4.21 -10.64
CA THR A 135 -8.77 4.08 -11.97
C THR A 135 -7.71 3.76 -13.02
N VAL A 136 -8.13 3.02 -14.06
CA VAL A 136 -7.38 2.90 -15.30
C VAL A 136 -8.24 3.43 -16.45
N THR A 137 -7.65 4.22 -17.35
CA THR A 137 -8.33 4.82 -18.49
C THR A 137 -7.63 4.43 -19.78
N PHE A 138 -8.38 3.95 -20.76
CA PHE A 138 -7.93 3.68 -22.12
C PHE A 138 -9.13 3.69 -23.08
N GLY A 139 -8.88 4.02 -24.35
CA GLY A 139 -9.93 4.10 -25.36
C GLY A 139 -11.07 5.07 -25.03
N GLY A 140 -10.79 6.11 -24.24
CA GLY A 140 -11.77 7.09 -23.77
C GLY A 140 -12.69 6.61 -22.64
N GLN A 141 -12.47 5.41 -22.11
CA GLN A 141 -13.23 4.84 -20.99
C GLN A 141 -12.37 4.74 -19.73
N SER A 142 -12.98 4.97 -18.58
CA SER A 142 -12.34 4.86 -17.27
C SER A 142 -12.99 3.76 -16.46
N TYR A 143 -12.16 2.91 -15.83
CA TYR A 143 -12.58 1.77 -15.03
C TYR A 143 -12.01 1.92 -13.63
N SER A 144 -12.86 1.78 -12.61
CA SER A 144 -12.44 1.81 -11.20
C SER A 144 -11.82 0.48 -10.77
N LEU A 145 -10.89 0.52 -9.83
CA LEU A 145 -10.32 -0.66 -9.20
C LEU A 145 -11.45 -1.47 -8.52
N SER A 146 -11.47 -2.76 -8.76
CA SER A 146 -12.52 -3.66 -8.23
C SER A 146 -11.95 -4.85 -7.48
N ASN A 147 -10.73 -5.30 -7.82
CA ASN A 147 -10.11 -6.43 -7.14
C ASN A 147 -8.58 -6.37 -7.24
N LEU A 148 -7.93 -7.11 -6.36
CA LEU A 148 -6.46 -7.21 -6.29
C LEU A 148 -6.05 -8.67 -6.08
N TYR A 149 -5.00 -9.08 -6.75
CA TYR A 149 -4.27 -10.30 -6.44
C TYR A 149 -2.80 -9.97 -6.14
N VAL A 150 -2.30 -10.41 -4.99
CA VAL A 150 -0.90 -10.28 -4.60
C VAL A 150 -0.19 -11.59 -4.90
N THR A 151 0.68 -11.59 -5.89
CA THR A 151 1.55 -12.74 -6.20
C THR A 151 2.68 -12.83 -5.18
N SER A 152 3.30 -11.69 -4.88
CA SER A 152 4.31 -11.55 -3.83
C SER A 152 4.41 -10.09 -3.42
N ALA A 153 4.60 -9.85 -2.13
CA ALA A 153 4.94 -8.52 -1.62
C ALA A 153 5.74 -8.69 -0.34
N SER A 154 6.96 -8.18 -0.31
CA SER A 154 7.85 -8.28 0.85
C SER A 154 8.77 -7.08 0.97
N ALA A 155 9.09 -6.73 2.20
CA ALA A 155 10.12 -5.75 2.54
C ALA A 155 11.19 -6.43 3.39
N THR A 156 12.45 -6.31 3.00
CA THR A 156 13.60 -6.90 3.70
C THR A 156 14.77 -5.92 3.68
N SER A 157 15.31 -5.60 4.84
CA SER A 157 16.49 -4.74 4.97
C SER A 157 16.40 -3.42 4.20
N GLY A 158 15.22 -2.77 4.26
CA GLY A 158 14.99 -1.49 3.59
C GLY A 158 14.69 -1.58 2.09
N VAL A 159 14.59 -2.78 1.52
CA VAL A 159 14.17 -3.01 0.14
C VAL A 159 12.77 -3.58 0.12
N ILE A 160 11.86 -2.98 -0.65
CA ILE A 160 10.52 -3.53 -0.91
C ILE A 160 10.46 -4.09 -2.33
N THR A 161 9.85 -5.28 -2.47
CA THR A 161 9.53 -5.88 -3.77
C THR A 161 8.06 -6.29 -3.78
N MET A 162 7.36 -6.00 -4.87
CA MET A 162 5.94 -6.33 -5.02
C MET A 162 5.65 -6.84 -6.44
N GLN A 163 4.79 -7.85 -6.53
CA GLN A 163 4.16 -8.31 -7.77
C GLN A 163 2.65 -8.40 -7.52
N LEU A 164 1.89 -7.54 -8.18
CA LEU A 164 0.47 -7.36 -7.98
C LEU A 164 -0.26 -7.48 -9.32
N THR A 165 -1.47 -7.98 -9.31
CA THR A 165 -2.43 -7.83 -10.42
C THR A 165 -3.63 -7.06 -9.92
N LEU A 166 -3.86 -5.88 -10.48
CA LEU A 166 -4.98 -5.00 -10.20
C LEU A 166 -6.06 -5.24 -11.26
N TYR A 167 -7.29 -5.48 -10.84
CA TYR A 167 -8.42 -5.71 -11.74
C TYR A 167 -9.37 -4.52 -11.71
N PHE A 168 -9.74 -4.02 -12.89
CA PHE A 168 -10.53 -2.81 -13.03
C PHE A 168 -11.84 -3.06 -13.77
N GLY A 169 -12.90 -2.35 -13.34
CA GLY A 169 -14.25 -2.44 -13.88
C GLY A 169 -15.05 -3.59 -13.28
N THR A 170 -16.25 -3.79 -13.78
CA THR A 170 -17.15 -4.85 -13.31
C THR A 170 -16.84 -6.16 -14.01
N ALA A 171 -16.67 -7.23 -13.24
CA ALA A 171 -16.49 -8.57 -13.80
C ALA A 171 -17.72 -8.98 -14.63
N ASN A 172 -17.47 -9.65 -15.76
CA ASN A 172 -18.53 -10.25 -16.57
C ASN A 172 -19.08 -11.54 -15.90
N SER A 173 -20.05 -12.20 -16.55
CA SER A 173 -20.67 -13.44 -16.06
C SER A 173 -19.68 -14.59 -15.81
N ASN A 174 -18.50 -14.54 -16.42
CA ASN A 174 -17.43 -15.53 -16.26
C ASN A 174 -16.38 -15.10 -15.22
N GLY A 175 -16.62 -14.00 -14.48
CA GLY A 175 -15.72 -13.48 -13.47
C GLY A 175 -14.51 -12.70 -14.03
N ALA A 176 -14.45 -12.43 -15.33
CA ALA A 176 -13.37 -11.70 -15.96
C ALA A 176 -13.63 -10.18 -15.96
N TYR A 177 -12.62 -9.41 -15.59
CA TYR A 177 -12.66 -7.95 -15.55
C TYR A 177 -12.28 -7.34 -16.90
N PRO A 178 -12.85 -6.20 -17.32
CA PRO A 178 -12.53 -5.57 -18.61
C PRO A 178 -11.07 -5.14 -18.76
N ALA A 179 -10.40 -4.86 -17.65
CA ALA A 179 -8.98 -4.51 -17.64
C ALA A 179 -8.24 -5.09 -16.43
N ALA A 180 -6.95 -5.37 -16.64
CA ALA A 180 -6.03 -5.72 -15.57
C ALA A 180 -4.70 -4.98 -15.76
N VAL A 181 -4.04 -4.67 -14.65
CA VAL A 181 -2.69 -4.11 -14.64
C VAL A 181 -1.80 -4.98 -13.76
N ASN A 182 -0.84 -5.66 -14.39
CA ASN A 182 0.23 -6.32 -13.67
C ASN A 182 1.27 -5.27 -13.28
N VAL A 183 1.55 -5.16 -11.99
CA VAL A 183 2.54 -4.23 -11.43
C VAL A 183 3.68 -5.04 -10.84
N LYS A 184 4.91 -4.73 -11.22
CA LYS A 184 6.12 -5.18 -10.54
C LYS A 184 6.86 -3.95 -10.02
N TYR A 185 7.18 -3.94 -8.75
CA TYR A 185 7.90 -2.86 -8.12
C TYR A 185 9.10 -3.39 -7.34
N SER A 186 10.21 -2.67 -7.41
CA SER A 186 11.37 -2.87 -6.54
C SER A 186 11.96 -1.52 -6.18
N GLY A 187 12.05 -1.21 -4.89
CA GLY A 187 12.52 0.08 -4.40
C GLY A 187 13.23 -0.02 -3.07
N GLN A 188 14.06 0.98 -2.79
CA GLN A 188 14.78 1.14 -1.51
C GLN A 188 14.07 2.19 -0.66
N ALA A 189 14.06 1.98 0.65
CA ALA A 189 13.55 2.96 1.60
C ALA A 189 14.35 4.26 1.48
N ILE A 190 13.62 5.37 1.40
CA ILE A 190 14.20 6.70 1.51
C ILE A 190 14.30 7.00 3.00
N ALA A 191 15.48 7.43 3.47
CA ALA A 191 15.64 7.87 4.84
C ALA A 191 14.63 9.01 5.12
N GLN A 192 13.85 8.87 6.19
CA GLN A 192 13.03 9.98 6.68
C GLN A 192 13.98 11.07 7.15
N GLN A 193 13.87 12.26 6.54
CA GLN A 193 14.59 13.47 6.99
C GLN A 193 13.88 14.09 8.19
#